data_006cfc9068525fc95abbab95bf89fcf4
#
_entry.id   006cfc9068525fc95abbab95bf89fcf4
#
_cell.length_a   1.000
_cell.length_b   1.000
_cell.length_c   1.000
_cell.angle_alpha   90.00
_cell.angle_beta   90.00
_cell.angle_gamma   90.00
#
_symmetry.space_group_name_H-M   'P 1'
#
loop_
_entity.id
_entity.type
_entity.pdbx_description
1 polymer ?
#
loop_
_entity_poly.entity_id
_entity_poly.type
_entity_poly.pdbx_seq_one_letter_code
_entity_poly.pdbx_strand_id
1 'polypeptide(L)'
;GATPAVPRAVALASSTPAALVQTPVQIVAATGTPVRAPTPPASVAPVARTERPNYAALIEQDRAREEKCLAEAIYFEARSESEEGQAAVAQVVLNRVGSGLYPTTICGVVYQNRHRFNACQFSFACEGRALRVNEPDSWRMATRIAREVLDGKTYVADVGNSTHYHASYVRPYWAKALKKMDRIGTHIFYKLRPGQT
;
A
#
# COMPACT_ATOMS: atom_id res chain seq x y z
N GLY A 1 12.32 21.76 29.50
CA GLY A 1 11.14 21.35 28.74
C GLY A 1 11.58 20.86 27.38
N ALA A 2 11.49 19.53 27.13
CA ALA A 2 11.80 18.95 25.82
C ALA A 2 10.59 19.15 24.90
N THR A 3 10.78 19.81 23.76
CA THR A 3 9.78 19.98 22.71
C THR A 3 9.56 18.63 22.01
N PRO A 4 8.32 18.13 21.85
CA PRO A 4 8.10 16.90 21.11
C PRO A 4 8.43 17.09 19.62
N ALA A 5 9.15 16.15 19.04
CA ALA A 5 9.50 16.15 17.63
C ALA A 5 8.25 16.04 16.76
N VAL A 6 8.05 17.01 15.87
CA VAL A 6 6.93 17.06 14.92
C VAL A 6 7.20 16.08 13.79
N PRO A 7 6.31 15.12 13.47
CA PRO A 7 6.47 14.28 12.29
C PRO A 7 6.26 15.15 11.03
N ARG A 8 7.30 15.24 10.20
CA ARG A 8 7.22 15.87 8.88
C ARG A 8 6.65 14.84 7.90
N ALA A 9 5.40 14.96 7.53
CA ALA A 9 4.88 14.32 6.35
C ALA A 9 5.47 15.01 5.11
N VAL A 10 6.47 14.41 4.49
CA VAL A 10 7.04 14.88 3.22
C VAL A 10 6.28 14.18 2.11
N ALA A 11 5.49 14.94 1.34
CA ALA A 11 4.86 14.43 0.14
C ALA A 11 5.94 14.14 -0.91
N LEU A 12 5.99 12.88 -1.38
CA LEU A 12 6.85 12.47 -2.47
C LEU A 12 6.29 12.99 -3.80
N ALA A 13 7.14 13.65 -4.57
CA ALA A 13 6.86 14.00 -5.94
C ALA A 13 6.65 12.74 -6.77
N SER A 14 5.55 12.68 -7.54
CA SER A 14 5.30 11.63 -8.51
C SER A 14 6.42 11.57 -9.53
N SER A 15 7.15 10.46 -9.60
CA SER A 15 8.01 10.16 -10.73
C SER A 15 7.14 9.67 -11.89
N THR A 16 7.08 10.44 -12.96
CA THR A 16 6.44 10.09 -14.22
C THR A 16 7.09 8.82 -14.79
N PRO A 17 6.32 7.78 -15.21
CA PRO A 17 6.91 6.64 -15.88
C PRO A 17 7.45 7.06 -17.26
N ALA A 18 8.69 6.67 -17.54
CA ALA A 18 9.32 6.90 -18.83
C ALA A 18 8.56 6.15 -19.92
N ALA A 19 8.20 6.87 -21.00
CA ALA A 19 7.58 6.30 -22.18
C ALA A 19 8.50 5.27 -22.82
N LEU A 20 8.00 4.05 -23.04
CA LEU A 20 8.66 3.02 -23.82
C LEU A 20 8.70 3.43 -25.29
N VAL A 21 9.87 3.77 -25.79
CA VAL A 21 10.12 3.98 -27.21
C VAL A 21 10.08 2.62 -27.90
N GLN A 22 9.04 2.39 -28.68
CA GLN A 22 8.96 1.22 -29.57
C GLN A 22 9.77 1.51 -30.83
N THR A 23 10.88 0.79 -31.02
CA THR A 23 11.60 0.77 -32.29
C THR A 23 10.89 -0.19 -33.25
N PRO A 24 10.67 0.19 -34.53
CA PRO A 24 10.07 -0.70 -35.51
C PRO A 24 11.04 -1.81 -35.91
N VAL A 25 10.59 -3.08 -35.77
CA VAL A 25 11.31 -4.24 -36.25
C VAL A 25 11.14 -4.32 -37.77
N GLN A 26 12.25 -4.19 -38.52
CA GLN A 26 12.27 -4.46 -39.93
C GLN A 26 12.31 -5.97 -40.19
N ILE A 27 11.30 -6.46 -40.92
CA ILE A 27 11.26 -7.86 -41.38
C ILE A 27 12.09 -7.94 -42.65
N VAL A 28 13.24 -8.60 -42.58
CA VAL A 28 14.05 -8.96 -43.76
C VAL A 28 13.62 -10.35 -44.23
N ALA A 29 13.13 -10.45 -45.44
CA ALA A 29 12.79 -11.71 -46.06
C ALA A 29 14.09 -12.49 -46.40
N ALA A 30 14.31 -13.64 -45.75
CA ALA A 30 15.40 -14.53 -46.06
C ALA A 30 14.92 -15.61 -47.02
N THR A 31 15.59 -15.73 -48.17
CA THR A 31 15.43 -16.74 -49.22
C THR A 31 15.78 -18.13 -48.68
N GLY A 32 14.91 -19.10 -49.02
CA GLY A 32 14.90 -20.43 -48.42
C GLY A 32 16.08 -21.34 -48.74
N THR A 33 16.52 -22.05 -47.71
CA THR A 33 17.21 -23.32 -47.79
C THR A 33 16.31 -24.44 -47.26
N PRO A 34 16.34 -25.67 -47.80
CA PRO A 34 15.41 -26.70 -47.39
C PRO A 34 15.74 -27.20 -45.98
N VAL A 35 14.76 -27.06 -45.09
CA VAL A 35 14.82 -27.49 -43.69
C VAL A 35 14.65 -29.03 -43.64
N ARG A 36 15.66 -29.71 -43.12
CA ARG A 36 15.60 -31.14 -42.76
C ARG A 36 14.53 -31.34 -41.68
N ALA A 37 13.65 -32.31 -41.87
CA ALA A 37 12.61 -32.66 -40.94
C ALA A 37 13.16 -32.91 -39.52
N PRO A 38 12.52 -32.39 -38.46
CA PRO A 38 12.98 -32.60 -37.10
C PRO A 38 12.73 -34.05 -36.67
N THR A 39 13.72 -34.63 -36.04
CA THR A 39 13.63 -35.94 -35.36
C THR A 39 12.63 -35.82 -34.22
N PRO A 40 11.72 -36.79 -33.98
CA PRO A 40 10.80 -36.73 -32.88
C PRO A 40 11.55 -36.67 -31.54
N PRO A 41 11.11 -35.84 -30.58
CA PRO A 41 11.77 -35.71 -29.30
C PRO A 41 11.69 -37.04 -28.53
N ALA A 42 12.84 -37.44 -27.94
CA ALA A 42 12.89 -38.58 -27.04
C ALA A 42 11.82 -38.43 -25.94
N SER A 43 11.15 -39.55 -25.65
CA SER A 43 10.14 -39.65 -24.59
C SER A 43 10.66 -39.00 -23.30
N VAL A 44 10.05 -37.88 -22.90
CA VAL A 44 10.34 -37.23 -21.65
C VAL A 44 9.76 -38.11 -20.54
N ALA A 45 10.64 -38.62 -19.66
CA ALA A 45 10.20 -39.33 -18.47
C ALA A 45 9.18 -38.49 -17.68
N PRO A 46 8.13 -39.08 -17.07
CA PRO A 46 7.15 -38.33 -16.31
C PRO A 46 7.87 -37.59 -15.18
N VAL A 47 7.84 -36.26 -15.25
CA VAL A 47 8.30 -35.39 -14.17
C VAL A 47 7.46 -35.73 -12.95
N ALA A 48 8.12 -36.10 -11.85
CA ALA A 48 7.45 -36.36 -10.58
C ALA A 48 6.50 -35.20 -10.30
N ARG A 49 5.24 -35.54 -10.07
CA ARG A 49 4.17 -34.58 -9.81
C ARG A 49 4.52 -33.87 -8.51
N THR A 50 5.22 -32.72 -8.61
CA THR A 50 5.44 -31.85 -7.46
C THR A 50 4.08 -31.56 -6.85
N GLU A 51 3.94 -31.80 -5.56
CA GLU A 51 2.70 -31.51 -4.83
C GLU A 51 2.26 -30.10 -5.17
N ARG A 52 0.99 -29.97 -5.58
CA ARG A 52 0.45 -28.65 -5.91
C ARG A 52 0.52 -27.79 -4.68
N PRO A 53 1.06 -26.57 -4.75
CA PRO A 53 1.08 -25.69 -3.61
C PRO A 53 -0.32 -25.56 -3.00
N ASN A 54 -0.40 -25.61 -1.69
CA ASN A 54 -1.68 -25.37 -0.99
C ASN A 54 -2.01 -23.86 -1.08
N TYR A 55 -2.63 -23.45 -2.18
CA TYR A 55 -2.98 -22.06 -2.45
C TYR A 55 -3.88 -21.47 -1.37
N ALA A 56 -4.76 -22.25 -0.73
CA ALA A 56 -5.59 -21.77 0.35
C ALA A 56 -4.76 -21.34 1.56
N ALA A 57 -3.76 -22.14 1.94
CA ALA A 57 -2.84 -21.78 3.03
C ALA A 57 -1.98 -20.56 2.70
N LEU A 58 -1.55 -20.41 1.43
CA LEU A 58 -0.79 -19.24 1.00
C LEU A 58 -1.64 -17.97 1.01
N ILE A 59 -2.91 -18.05 0.57
CA ILE A 59 -3.86 -16.92 0.61
C ILE A 59 -4.12 -16.51 2.06
N GLU A 60 -4.34 -17.47 2.95
CA GLU A 60 -4.57 -17.16 4.38
C GLU A 60 -3.33 -16.56 5.04
N GLN A 61 -2.15 -17.05 4.72
CA GLN A 61 -0.88 -16.50 5.22
C GLN A 61 -0.64 -15.09 4.72
N ASP A 62 -0.93 -14.80 3.46
CA ASP A 62 -0.86 -13.45 2.90
C ASP A 62 -1.86 -12.52 3.56
N ARG A 63 -3.09 -12.97 3.79
CA ARG A 63 -4.12 -12.20 4.49
C ARG A 63 -3.69 -11.81 5.92
N ALA A 64 -3.16 -12.75 6.70
CA ALA A 64 -2.69 -12.47 8.06
C ALA A 64 -1.56 -11.44 8.07
N ARG A 65 -0.65 -11.52 7.09
CA ARG A 65 0.42 -10.54 6.92
C ARG A 65 -0.12 -9.15 6.59
N GLU A 66 -1.04 -9.05 5.65
CA GLU A 66 -1.65 -7.77 5.24
C GLU A 66 -2.49 -7.16 6.38
N GLU A 67 -3.25 -7.97 7.14
CA GLU A 67 -3.97 -7.55 8.35
C GLU A 67 -3.00 -6.98 9.39
N LYS A 68 -1.86 -7.65 9.61
CA LYS A 68 -0.84 -7.15 10.53
C LYS A 68 -0.28 -5.80 10.09
N CYS A 69 0.07 -5.63 8.83
CA CYS A 69 0.56 -4.34 8.31
C CYS A 69 -0.48 -3.23 8.49
N LEU A 70 -1.77 -3.53 8.27
CA LEU A 70 -2.84 -2.55 8.49
C LEU A 70 -2.98 -2.19 9.98
N ALA A 71 -2.93 -3.19 10.86
CA ALA A 71 -2.96 -2.97 12.31
C ALA A 71 -1.76 -2.13 12.79
N GLU A 72 -0.57 -2.35 12.23
CA GLU A 72 0.62 -1.53 12.52
C GLU A 72 0.40 -0.07 12.10
N ALA A 73 -0.16 0.18 10.90
CA ALA A 73 -0.48 1.53 10.47
C ALA A 73 -1.48 2.21 11.42
N ILE A 74 -2.57 1.53 11.78
CA ILE A 74 -3.57 2.04 12.73
C ILE A 74 -2.92 2.34 14.09
N TYR A 75 -2.16 1.40 14.62
CA TYR A 75 -1.56 1.53 15.94
C TYR A 75 -0.57 2.70 16.01
N PHE A 76 0.35 2.81 15.07
CA PHE A 76 1.39 3.84 15.12
C PHE A 76 0.89 5.22 14.73
N GLU A 77 -0.13 5.32 13.88
CA GLU A 77 -0.67 6.60 13.40
C GLU A 77 -1.87 7.11 14.19
N ALA A 78 -2.71 6.21 14.70
CA ALA A 78 -4.04 6.59 15.17
C ALA A 78 -4.49 5.95 16.49
N ARG A 79 -3.62 5.27 17.27
CA ARG A 79 -4.05 4.57 18.49
C ARG A 79 -4.72 5.45 19.56
N SER A 80 -4.48 6.77 19.52
CA SER A 80 -5.09 7.76 20.41
C SER A 80 -6.39 8.37 19.88
N GLU A 81 -6.76 8.02 18.64
CA GLU A 81 -8.01 8.47 18.02
C GLU A 81 -9.19 7.59 18.45
N SER A 82 -10.41 8.07 18.20
CA SER A 82 -11.61 7.23 18.29
C SER A 82 -11.54 6.02 17.36
N GLU A 83 -12.37 5.00 17.59
CA GLU A 83 -12.44 3.85 16.68
C GLU A 83 -12.75 4.26 15.23
N GLU A 84 -13.60 5.26 15.05
CA GLU A 84 -13.89 5.82 13.74
C GLU A 84 -12.65 6.47 13.10
N GLY A 85 -11.86 7.23 13.87
CA GLY A 85 -10.61 7.84 13.40
C GLY A 85 -9.57 6.78 13.02
N GLN A 86 -9.48 5.68 13.78
CA GLN A 86 -8.63 4.55 13.48
C GLN A 86 -9.09 3.83 12.20
N ALA A 87 -10.39 3.59 12.04
CA ALA A 87 -10.97 3.01 10.83
C ALA A 87 -10.76 3.92 9.60
N ALA A 88 -10.83 5.23 9.78
CA ALA A 88 -10.57 6.22 8.74
C ALA A 88 -9.13 6.12 8.20
N VAL A 89 -8.14 5.96 9.07
CA VAL A 89 -6.75 5.75 8.66
C VAL A 89 -6.60 4.42 7.91
N ALA A 90 -7.22 3.34 8.40
CA ALA A 90 -7.23 2.06 7.71
C ALA A 90 -7.85 2.17 6.30
N GLN A 91 -8.98 2.87 6.18
CA GLN A 91 -9.65 3.08 4.90
C GLN A 91 -8.79 3.83 3.90
N VAL A 92 -8.00 4.83 4.34
CA VAL A 92 -7.03 5.51 3.45
C VAL A 92 -6.00 4.54 2.90
N VAL A 93 -5.49 3.60 3.70
CA VAL A 93 -4.57 2.56 3.22
C VAL A 93 -5.24 1.71 2.14
N LEU A 94 -6.47 1.23 2.36
CA LEU A 94 -7.20 0.44 1.38
C LEU A 94 -7.54 1.23 0.10
N ASN A 95 -7.91 2.50 0.24
CA ASN A 95 -8.15 3.38 -0.91
C ASN A 95 -6.90 3.54 -1.77
N ARG A 96 -5.72 3.63 -1.15
CA ARG A 96 -4.44 3.66 -1.87
C ARG A 96 -4.20 2.38 -2.64
N VAL A 97 -4.37 1.22 -2.00
CA VAL A 97 -4.25 -0.09 -2.67
C VAL A 97 -5.17 -0.17 -3.89
N GLY A 98 -6.43 0.28 -3.75
CA GLY A 98 -7.43 0.22 -4.83
C GLY A 98 -7.30 1.31 -5.90
N SER A 99 -6.49 2.35 -5.68
CA SER A 99 -6.42 3.51 -6.59
C SER A 99 -5.60 3.30 -7.86
N GLY A 100 -4.72 2.30 -7.88
CA GLY A 100 -3.75 2.09 -8.96
C GLY A 100 -2.57 3.08 -8.96
N LEU A 101 -2.52 4.02 -8.02
CA LEU A 101 -1.46 5.06 -7.90
C LEU A 101 -0.40 4.69 -6.86
N TYR A 102 -0.66 3.68 -6.06
CA TYR A 102 0.16 3.20 -4.96
C TYR A 102 0.46 1.71 -5.12
N PRO A 103 1.32 1.12 -4.29
CA PRO A 103 1.51 -0.32 -4.27
C PRO A 103 0.19 -1.07 -4.13
N THR A 104 0.10 -2.25 -4.76
CA THR A 104 -1.13 -3.06 -4.84
C THR A 104 -1.37 -3.94 -3.60
N THR A 105 -0.55 -3.81 -2.57
CA THR A 105 -0.69 -4.54 -1.31
C THR A 105 -0.69 -3.57 -0.13
N ILE A 106 -1.33 -3.95 0.96
CA ILE A 106 -1.40 -3.14 2.19
C ILE A 106 0.01 -2.94 2.76
N CYS A 107 0.78 -4.02 2.90
CA CYS A 107 2.15 -3.92 3.37
C CYS A 107 3.01 -3.05 2.44
N GLY A 108 2.77 -3.14 1.12
CA GLY A 108 3.42 -2.28 0.14
C GLY A 108 3.14 -0.80 0.34
N VAL A 109 1.88 -0.43 0.64
CA VAL A 109 1.47 0.94 0.94
C VAL A 109 2.03 1.40 2.28
N VAL A 110 1.89 0.59 3.34
CA VAL A 110 2.30 0.95 4.70
C VAL A 110 3.81 1.16 4.78
N TYR A 111 4.58 0.30 4.14
CA TYR A 111 6.05 0.37 4.16
C TYR A 111 6.66 1.01 2.90
N GLN A 112 5.85 1.76 2.15
CA GLN A 112 6.33 2.46 0.96
C GLN A 112 7.49 3.40 1.30
N ASN A 113 8.61 3.27 0.55
CA ASN A 113 9.83 4.05 0.74
C ASN A 113 10.51 3.92 2.12
N ARG A 114 10.28 2.83 2.86
CA ARG A 114 10.87 2.58 4.19
C ARG A 114 12.41 2.68 4.23
N HIS A 115 13.07 2.54 3.09
CA HIS A 115 14.52 2.67 2.94
C HIS A 115 14.98 4.14 2.85
N ARG A 116 14.05 5.10 2.74
CA ARG A 116 14.34 6.53 2.67
C ARG A 116 14.09 7.16 4.04
N PHE A 117 15.16 7.43 4.77
CA PHE A 117 15.08 8.07 6.08
C PHE A 117 14.26 9.37 6.01
N ASN A 118 13.26 9.53 6.86
CA ASN A 118 12.32 10.66 6.93
C ASN A 118 11.55 10.98 5.64
N ALA A 119 11.48 10.06 4.66
CA ALA A 119 10.75 10.24 3.41
C ALA A 119 9.84 9.06 3.06
N CYS A 120 9.51 8.23 4.05
CA CYS A 120 8.53 7.14 3.93
C CYS A 120 7.10 7.65 4.00
N GLN A 121 6.17 6.83 3.56
CA GLN A 121 4.75 7.17 3.55
C GLN A 121 4.19 7.33 4.97
N PHE A 122 4.59 6.43 5.88
CA PHE A 122 4.26 6.47 7.30
C PHE A 122 5.56 6.64 8.09
N SER A 123 5.64 7.66 8.94
CA SER A 123 6.88 8.07 9.61
C SER A 123 7.49 6.93 10.44
N PHE A 124 6.68 6.16 11.12
CA PHE A 124 7.14 5.03 11.95
C PHE A 124 7.92 3.98 11.16
N ALA A 125 7.65 3.85 9.84
CA ALA A 125 8.28 2.82 9.00
C ALA A 125 9.74 3.11 8.68
N CYS A 126 10.24 4.36 8.86
CA CYS A 126 11.60 4.75 8.48
C CYS A 126 12.31 5.69 9.47
N GLU A 127 11.81 5.86 10.68
CA GLU A 127 12.48 6.65 11.73
C GLU A 127 13.68 5.93 12.37
N GLY A 128 14.00 4.72 11.91
CA GLY A 128 15.12 3.93 12.44
C GLY A 128 14.91 3.39 13.85
N ARG A 129 13.69 3.48 14.37
CA ARG A 129 13.29 2.94 15.68
C ARG A 129 12.72 1.55 15.52
N ALA A 130 12.99 0.68 16.49
CA ALA A 130 12.33 -0.62 16.54
C ALA A 130 10.83 -0.43 16.75
N LEU A 131 10.02 -1.07 15.88
CA LEU A 131 8.56 -1.09 16.03
C LEU A 131 8.19 -1.94 17.24
N ARG A 132 7.87 -1.29 18.36
CA ARG A 132 7.48 -1.95 19.61
C ARG A 132 6.05 -1.61 19.95
N VAL A 133 5.27 -2.64 20.19
CA VAL A 133 3.92 -2.50 20.74
C VAL A 133 4.05 -2.42 22.27
N ASN A 134 3.91 -1.21 22.82
CA ASN A 134 4.02 -0.96 24.25
C ASN A 134 2.65 -0.88 24.94
N GLU A 135 1.56 -0.76 24.17
CA GLU A 135 0.19 -0.65 24.64
C GLU A 135 -0.65 -1.80 24.10
N PRO A 136 -0.72 -2.94 24.86
CA PRO A 136 -1.39 -4.15 24.37
C PRO A 136 -2.89 -3.95 24.06
N ASP A 137 -3.57 -3.09 24.81
CA ASP A 137 -5.00 -2.81 24.59
C ASP A 137 -5.23 -2.05 23.30
N SER A 138 -4.43 -1.01 23.05
CA SER A 138 -4.47 -0.25 21.81
C SER A 138 -4.11 -1.14 20.61
N TRP A 139 -3.19 -2.08 20.79
CA TRP A 139 -2.84 -3.06 19.76
C TRP A 139 -4.00 -4.01 19.43
N ARG A 140 -4.67 -4.54 20.46
CA ARG A 140 -5.87 -5.38 20.28
C ARG A 140 -6.97 -4.62 19.52
N MET A 141 -7.18 -3.36 19.90
CA MET A 141 -8.11 -2.47 19.23
C MET A 141 -7.74 -2.28 17.75
N ALA A 142 -6.50 -1.90 17.45
CA ALA A 142 -6.01 -1.70 16.09
C ALA A 142 -6.15 -2.98 15.24
N THR A 143 -5.85 -4.15 15.80
CA THR A 143 -6.00 -5.44 15.12
C THR A 143 -7.46 -5.77 14.82
N ARG A 144 -8.38 -5.50 15.76
CA ARG A 144 -9.83 -5.69 15.56
C ARG A 144 -10.33 -4.79 14.44
N ILE A 145 -10.00 -3.49 14.48
CA ILE A 145 -10.43 -2.52 13.47
C ILE A 145 -9.85 -2.90 12.10
N ALA A 146 -8.58 -3.29 12.02
CA ALA A 146 -7.97 -3.75 10.77
C ALA A 146 -8.78 -4.88 10.13
N ARG A 147 -9.15 -5.88 10.92
CA ARG A 147 -9.97 -7.01 10.47
C ARG A 147 -11.35 -6.57 10.01
N GLU A 148 -12.04 -5.74 10.79
CA GLU A 148 -13.39 -5.26 10.47
C GLU A 148 -13.42 -4.46 9.15
N VAL A 149 -12.41 -3.62 8.92
CA VAL A 149 -12.28 -2.85 7.69
C VAL A 149 -11.94 -3.75 6.50
N LEU A 150 -11.05 -4.74 6.68
CA LEU A 150 -10.72 -5.73 5.65
C LEU A 150 -11.91 -6.62 5.27
N ASP A 151 -12.75 -6.96 6.26
CA ASP A 151 -13.98 -7.75 6.05
C ASP A 151 -15.13 -6.91 5.45
N GLY A 152 -14.93 -5.62 5.24
CA GLY A 152 -15.98 -4.69 4.79
C GLY A 152 -17.09 -4.44 5.80
N LYS A 153 -16.88 -4.80 7.07
CA LYS A 153 -17.84 -4.57 8.16
C LYS A 153 -17.87 -3.12 8.64
N THR A 154 -16.77 -2.42 8.43
CA THR A 154 -16.60 -1.02 8.83
C THR A 154 -16.19 -0.20 7.61
N TYR A 155 -16.94 0.87 7.35
CA TYR A 155 -16.68 1.84 6.29
C TYR A 155 -17.03 3.24 6.79
N VAL A 156 -16.12 4.19 6.65
CA VAL A 156 -16.29 5.58 7.06
C VAL A 156 -16.69 6.42 5.86
N ALA A 157 -17.99 6.71 5.72
CA ALA A 157 -18.55 7.38 4.54
C ALA A 157 -17.97 8.79 4.33
N ASP A 158 -17.71 9.52 5.39
CA ASP A 158 -17.19 10.89 5.36
C ASP A 158 -15.73 10.96 4.85
N VAL A 159 -14.96 9.90 5.04
CA VAL A 159 -13.64 9.73 4.44
C VAL A 159 -13.74 9.38 2.95
N GLY A 160 -14.72 8.56 2.57
CA GLY A 160 -14.95 8.14 1.19
C GLY A 160 -13.67 7.60 0.55
N ASN A 161 -13.35 8.08 -0.66
CA ASN A 161 -12.17 7.67 -1.44
C ASN A 161 -10.91 8.52 -1.10
N SER A 162 -10.77 9.01 0.13
CA SER A 162 -9.59 9.77 0.56
C SER A 162 -8.33 8.91 0.48
N THR A 163 -7.28 9.47 -0.09
CA THR A 163 -5.94 8.85 -0.18
C THR A 163 -4.89 9.62 0.61
N HIS A 164 -5.26 10.79 1.14
CA HIS A 164 -4.36 11.66 1.90
C HIS A 164 -5.02 12.09 3.22
N TYR A 165 -4.20 12.26 4.23
CA TYR A 165 -4.58 12.92 5.47
C TYR A 165 -3.38 13.61 6.12
N HIS A 166 -3.64 14.53 7.02
CA HIS A 166 -2.63 15.11 7.89
C HIS A 166 -3.24 15.47 9.25
N ALA A 167 -2.40 15.60 10.26
CA ALA A 167 -2.84 16.08 11.56
C ALA A 167 -3.26 17.55 11.49
N SER A 168 -4.33 17.94 12.19
CA SER A 168 -4.95 19.26 12.10
C SER A 168 -4.02 20.43 12.48
N TYR A 169 -2.96 20.16 13.24
CA TYR A 169 -1.94 21.13 13.62
C TYR A 169 -0.81 21.27 12.58
N VAL A 170 -0.82 20.47 11.49
CA VAL A 170 0.12 20.56 10.37
C VAL A 170 -0.57 21.23 9.19
N ARG A 171 0.17 21.96 8.36
CA ARG A 171 -0.36 22.61 7.15
C ARG A 171 0.51 22.25 5.94
N PRO A 172 0.35 21.04 5.38
CA PRO A 172 1.13 20.64 4.23
C PRO A 172 0.71 21.44 2.98
N TYR A 173 1.67 21.78 2.14
CA TYR A 173 1.44 22.59 0.94
C TYR A 173 0.44 21.94 -0.03
N TRP A 174 0.44 20.62 -0.12
CA TRP A 174 -0.44 19.85 -1.01
C TRP A 174 -1.92 19.90 -0.60
N ALA A 175 -2.25 20.19 0.65
CA ALA A 175 -3.64 20.17 1.12
C ALA A 175 -4.55 21.13 0.35
N LYS A 176 -4.02 22.26 -0.14
CA LYS A 176 -4.78 23.22 -0.96
C LYS A 176 -5.08 22.69 -2.37
N ALA A 177 -4.27 21.79 -2.88
CA ALA A 177 -4.44 21.20 -4.21
C ALA A 177 -5.51 20.10 -4.22
N LEU A 178 -5.79 19.47 -3.09
CA LEU A 178 -6.71 18.36 -2.97
C LEU A 178 -8.11 18.81 -2.54
N LYS A 179 -9.09 17.90 -2.70
CA LYS A 179 -10.43 18.11 -2.15
C LYS A 179 -10.46 17.64 -0.70
N LYS A 180 -10.67 18.57 0.24
CA LYS A 180 -10.95 18.23 1.63
C LYS A 180 -12.27 17.45 1.70
N MET A 181 -12.26 16.36 2.44
CA MET A 181 -13.44 15.52 2.71
C MET A 181 -13.97 15.85 4.09
N ASP A 182 -13.37 15.31 5.15
CA ASP A 182 -13.80 15.55 6.50
C ASP A 182 -12.64 15.65 7.49
N ARG A 183 -12.98 15.96 8.75
CA ARG A 183 -12.07 15.93 9.88
C ARG A 183 -12.64 14.98 10.94
N ILE A 184 -11.88 13.93 11.26
CA ILE A 184 -12.21 12.99 12.34
C ILE A 184 -11.07 13.06 13.36
N GLY A 185 -11.40 13.42 14.59
CA GLY A 185 -10.42 13.64 15.63
C GLY A 185 -9.38 14.69 15.25
N THR A 186 -8.11 14.31 15.31
CA THR A 186 -6.99 15.17 14.92
C THR A 186 -6.62 15.09 13.44
N HIS A 187 -7.22 14.18 12.66
CA HIS A 187 -6.90 13.98 11.26
C HIS A 187 -7.89 14.70 10.32
N ILE A 188 -7.36 15.31 9.26
CA ILE A 188 -8.12 15.91 8.16
C ILE A 188 -7.86 15.11 6.90
N PHE A 189 -8.91 14.61 6.26
CA PHE A 189 -8.87 13.69 5.13
C PHE A 189 -9.11 14.42 3.81
N TYR A 190 -8.41 13.96 2.76
CA TYR A 190 -8.46 14.56 1.44
C TYR A 190 -8.47 13.50 0.35
N LYS A 191 -9.18 13.79 -0.75
CA LYS A 191 -9.12 12.99 -1.96
C LYS A 191 -8.57 13.80 -3.15
N LEU A 192 -8.08 13.09 -4.14
CA LEU A 192 -7.71 13.67 -5.43
C LEU A 192 -8.93 14.32 -6.07
N ARG A 193 -8.71 15.42 -6.80
CA ARG A 193 -9.73 16.01 -7.66
C ARG A 193 -9.79 15.21 -8.97
N PRO A 194 -10.90 15.27 -9.73
CA PRO A 194 -10.96 14.67 -11.05
C PRO A 194 -9.78 15.12 -11.92
N GLY A 195 -9.11 14.16 -12.57
CA GLY A 195 -7.95 14.42 -13.43
C GLY A 195 -6.60 14.54 -12.70
N GLN A 196 -6.55 14.39 -11.39
CA GLN A 196 -5.28 14.27 -10.65
C GLN A 196 -4.87 12.80 -10.53
N THR A 197 -3.59 12.53 -10.79
CA THR A 197 -2.95 11.21 -10.67
C THR A 197 -1.70 11.32 -9.81
#